data_1c9349a6d435db987f9daa9558f4a60c
#
_entry.id   1c9349a6d435db987f9daa9558f4a60c
#
_cell.length_a   1.000
_cell.length_b   1.000
_cell.length_c   1.000
_cell.angle_alpha   90.00
_cell.angle_beta   90.00
_cell.angle_gamma   90.00
#
_symmetry.space_group_name_H-M   'P 1'
#
loop_
_entity.id
_entity.type
_entity.pdbx_description
1 polymer ?
#
loop_
_entity_poly.entity_id
_entity_poly.type
_entity_poly.pdbx_seq_one_letter_code
_entity_poly.pdbx_strand_id
1 'polypeptide(L)'
;LFPYTTLFRSNPNGGIEFGMRSDEVVSNAVLNLEYTPSPSLLPTQSQLKVYLNDELMDVLPVTKEQLGKKTQAQVPINPLFITDFNRIRLEFVGHYRDVCENPASNTLWMDVGRNSSLQMTYQSLALKNDLSAFPVPFFDPRDNRPLTLPMVFASSPDVTEQLAATIVASWFGSRAGWRGQSFPAMYDKLPDRNAIVFATNAKRPAFLRAHPDVKAPTVEMISHPENPYVKLLVVFGRDDKDLVQAAKAIAQGNVLFRGNSVVVDEVKPLLARKPYDAPNWVRTDRAVTFGELKTYEEQLQATGLEPAPISLSLNLPPDLYLLRTNGIDINLNYRYTAPATKDSSRMDISLNNQFLQSFSLQSTQDTNRLMLRLPVLQGLLDGKTDVSIPALKLGAINQLRFDFQYMNPMPGGSAENCITFQPVQNHVVIGDESTIDFSKYYHFLAMPDLRAFANAG
;
A
#
# COMPACT_ATOMS: atom_id res chain seq x y z
N LEU A 1 -11.29 8.41 0.49
CA LEU A 1 -10.95 7.17 -0.21
C LEU A 1 -9.99 7.39 -1.37
N PHE A 2 -10.27 8.34 -2.26
CA PHE A 2 -9.40 8.61 -3.40
C PHE A 2 -8.40 9.71 -3.01
N PRO A 3 -7.08 9.43 -3.00
CA PRO A 3 -6.08 10.44 -2.61
C PRO A 3 -6.04 11.61 -3.60
N TYR A 4 -6.49 11.37 -4.85
CA TYR A 4 -6.62 12.34 -5.92
C TYR A 4 -7.97 12.18 -6.60
N THR A 5 -8.40 13.21 -7.34
CA THR A 5 -9.51 13.09 -8.28
C THR A 5 -9.16 12.05 -9.35
N THR A 6 -9.98 11.03 -9.51
CA THR A 6 -9.73 9.93 -10.44
C THR A 6 -10.56 10.12 -11.70
N LEU A 7 -9.89 10.28 -12.84
CA LEU A 7 -10.51 10.44 -14.13
C LEU A 7 -10.60 9.07 -14.84
N PHE A 8 -11.81 8.59 -15.03
CA PHE A 8 -12.09 7.40 -15.84
C PHE A 8 -12.23 7.81 -17.30
N ARG A 9 -11.43 7.23 -18.17
CA ARG A 9 -11.47 7.40 -19.62
C ARG A 9 -11.56 6.05 -20.30
N SER A 10 -10.60 5.75 -21.15
CA SER A 10 -10.47 4.46 -21.85
C SER A 10 -10.13 3.28 -20.93
N ASN A 11 -9.58 3.53 -19.72
CA ASN A 11 -9.55 2.51 -18.66
C ASN A 11 -10.72 2.72 -17.72
N PRO A 12 -11.82 1.99 -17.92
CA PRO A 12 -13.06 2.23 -17.18
C PRO A 12 -13.03 1.73 -15.75
N ASN A 13 -11.95 1.10 -15.31
CA ASN A 13 -11.84 0.49 -13.98
C ASN A 13 -10.88 1.27 -13.07
N GLY A 14 -11.36 1.65 -11.91
CA GLY A 14 -10.53 2.18 -10.84
C GLY A 14 -10.92 1.55 -9.52
N GLY A 15 -9.97 1.34 -8.63
CA GLY A 15 -10.25 0.66 -7.37
C GLY A 15 -9.45 1.21 -6.20
N ILE A 16 -9.95 0.95 -5.00
CA ILE A 16 -9.32 1.27 -3.73
C ILE A 16 -9.40 0.05 -2.85
N GLU A 17 -8.29 -0.25 -2.23
CA GLU A 17 -8.16 -1.34 -1.28
C GLU A 17 -8.23 -0.81 0.15
N PHE A 18 -8.85 -1.58 1.03
CA PHE A 18 -8.89 -1.31 2.45
C PHE A 18 -8.94 -2.62 3.24
N GLY A 19 -8.33 -2.59 4.41
CA GLY A 19 -8.35 -3.73 5.34
C GLY A 19 -9.35 -3.52 6.47
N MET A 20 -9.74 -4.63 7.08
CA MET A 20 -10.56 -4.65 8.30
C MET A 20 -9.78 -5.29 9.44
N ARG A 21 -9.94 -4.73 10.64
CA ARG A 21 -9.35 -5.32 11.84
C ARG A 21 -9.98 -6.68 12.14
N SER A 22 -9.17 -7.60 12.63
CA SER A 22 -9.62 -8.95 13.04
C SER A 22 -10.49 -8.97 14.29
N ASP A 23 -10.48 -7.88 15.07
CA ASP A 23 -11.28 -7.72 16.28
C ASP A 23 -12.54 -6.85 16.08
N GLU A 24 -12.92 -6.61 14.81
CA GLU A 24 -14.11 -5.81 14.46
C GLU A 24 -14.93 -6.52 13.36
N VAL A 25 -16.25 -6.35 13.42
CA VAL A 25 -17.20 -6.79 12.38
C VAL A 25 -18.01 -5.60 11.92
N VAL A 26 -18.11 -5.42 10.61
CA VAL A 26 -18.92 -4.33 10.03
C VAL A 26 -20.41 -4.71 10.11
N SER A 27 -21.21 -3.84 10.69
CA SER A 27 -22.67 -3.98 10.76
C SER A 27 -23.41 -3.17 9.70
N ASN A 28 -22.82 -2.07 9.24
CA ASN A 28 -23.36 -1.25 8.17
C ASN A 28 -22.22 -0.54 7.42
N ALA A 29 -22.35 -0.41 6.10
CA ALA A 29 -21.40 0.31 5.27
C ALA A 29 -22.13 1.09 4.15
N VAL A 30 -21.70 2.33 3.93
CA VAL A 30 -22.22 3.20 2.87
C VAL A 30 -21.07 3.90 2.17
N LEU A 31 -21.01 3.75 0.86
CA LEU A 31 -20.06 4.48 0.01
C LEU A 31 -20.71 5.80 -0.44
N ASN A 32 -20.18 6.91 0.03
CA ASN A 32 -20.55 8.24 -0.42
C ASN A 32 -19.65 8.61 -1.59
N LEU A 33 -20.20 8.65 -2.80
CA LEU A 33 -19.49 9.01 -4.02
C LEU A 33 -19.79 10.45 -4.42
N GLU A 34 -18.76 11.17 -4.80
CA GLU A 34 -18.81 12.44 -5.49
C GLU A 34 -18.23 12.24 -6.88
N TYR A 35 -19.00 12.51 -7.93
CA TYR A 35 -18.54 12.30 -9.30
C TYR A 35 -19.13 13.33 -10.27
N THR A 36 -18.46 13.51 -11.41
CA THR A 36 -18.92 14.41 -12.48
C THR A 36 -18.87 13.63 -13.80
N PRO A 37 -20.02 13.31 -14.40
CA PRO A 37 -20.08 12.67 -15.72
C PRO A 37 -19.81 13.69 -16.82
N SER A 38 -19.17 13.25 -17.90
CA SER A 38 -18.95 14.08 -19.11
C SER A 38 -20.28 14.63 -19.65
N PRO A 39 -20.33 15.89 -20.09
CA PRO A 39 -21.53 16.47 -20.71
C PRO A 39 -21.92 15.83 -22.04
N SER A 40 -21.01 15.07 -22.65
CA SER A 40 -21.23 14.41 -23.95
C SER A 40 -21.84 12.99 -23.82
N LEU A 41 -22.06 12.49 -22.62
CA LEU A 41 -22.59 11.15 -22.42
C LEU A 41 -24.07 11.06 -22.80
N LEU A 42 -24.47 9.91 -23.33
CA LEU A 42 -25.88 9.57 -23.51
C LEU A 42 -26.51 9.17 -22.17
N PRO A 43 -27.50 9.92 -21.70
CA PRO A 43 -28.26 9.57 -20.49
C PRO A 43 -28.89 8.19 -20.64
N THR A 44 -29.04 7.47 -19.56
CA THR A 44 -29.64 6.11 -19.48
C THR A 44 -28.83 4.98 -20.13
N GLN A 45 -27.98 5.27 -21.09
CA GLN A 45 -27.06 4.29 -21.69
C GLN A 45 -25.72 4.28 -20.96
N SER A 46 -25.34 5.39 -20.33
CA SER A 46 -24.10 5.52 -19.54
C SER A 46 -24.38 5.28 -18.06
N GLN A 47 -23.44 4.60 -17.38
CA GLN A 47 -23.62 4.24 -15.97
C GLN A 47 -22.26 4.07 -15.27
N LEU A 48 -22.29 4.19 -13.94
CA LEU A 48 -21.19 3.83 -13.06
C LEU A 48 -21.60 2.62 -12.22
N LYS A 49 -20.88 1.52 -12.36
CA LYS A 49 -21.09 0.31 -11.55
C LYS A 49 -20.14 0.31 -10.36
N VAL A 50 -20.63 -0.09 -9.22
CA VAL A 50 -19.89 -0.17 -7.97
C VAL A 50 -19.81 -1.62 -7.54
N TYR A 51 -18.58 -2.11 -7.33
CA TYR A 51 -18.33 -3.47 -6.87
C TYR A 51 -17.58 -3.44 -5.54
N LEU A 52 -17.85 -4.43 -4.70
CA LEU A 52 -17.04 -4.80 -3.55
C LEU A 52 -16.57 -6.25 -3.73
N ASN A 53 -15.25 -6.48 -3.74
CA ASN A 53 -14.67 -7.83 -3.88
C ASN A 53 -15.24 -8.59 -5.10
N ASP A 54 -15.38 -7.87 -6.22
CA ASP A 54 -15.97 -8.30 -7.49
C ASP A 54 -17.48 -8.57 -7.47
N GLU A 55 -18.16 -8.43 -6.33
CA GLU A 55 -19.61 -8.48 -6.22
C GLU A 55 -20.23 -7.11 -6.53
N LEU A 56 -21.24 -7.08 -7.40
CA LEU A 56 -21.94 -5.85 -7.79
C LEU A 56 -22.81 -5.34 -6.63
N MET A 57 -22.51 -4.14 -6.14
CA MET A 57 -23.27 -3.48 -5.08
C MET A 57 -24.36 -2.60 -5.63
N ASP A 58 -24.07 -1.81 -6.67
CA ASP A 58 -25.05 -0.89 -7.26
C ASP A 58 -24.66 -0.47 -8.68
N VAL A 59 -25.65 0.02 -9.42
CA VAL A 59 -25.49 0.61 -10.75
C VAL A 59 -26.11 2.00 -10.75
N LEU A 60 -25.28 3.01 -10.94
CA LEU A 60 -25.68 4.42 -10.96
C LEU A 60 -25.83 4.89 -12.42
N PRO A 61 -27.05 4.99 -12.95
CA PRO A 61 -27.27 5.50 -14.30
C PRO A 61 -26.98 7.01 -14.35
N VAL A 62 -26.41 7.47 -15.47
CA VAL A 62 -26.20 8.89 -15.72
C VAL A 62 -27.52 9.50 -16.20
N THR A 63 -27.99 10.55 -15.51
CA THR A 63 -29.20 11.27 -15.91
C THR A 63 -28.84 12.55 -16.68
N LYS A 64 -29.79 13.09 -17.41
CA LYS A 64 -29.60 14.32 -18.20
C LYS A 64 -29.22 15.52 -17.33
N GLU A 65 -29.75 15.58 -16.12
CA GLU A 65 -29.55 16.66 -15.16
C GLU A 65 -28.13 16.65 -14.55
N GLN A 66 -27.47 15.48 -14.56
CA GLN A 66 -26.14 15.26 -13.98
C GLN A 66 -25.01 15.61 -14.96
N LEU A 67 -25.28 15.66 -16.26
CA LEU A 67 -24.27 15.88 -17.31
C LEU A 67 -23.46 17.14 -17.05
N GLY A 68 -22.14 16.98 -16.94
CA GLY A 68 -21.18 18.06 -16.67
C GLY A 68 -21.29 18.68 -15.27
N LYS A 69 -22.06 18.11 -14.38
CA LYS A 69 -22.28 18.63 -13.03
C LYS A 69 -21.76 17.69 -11.96
N LYS A 70 -21.24 18.28 -10.91
CA LYS A 70 -20.84 17.55 -9.69
C LYS A 70 -22.06 16.93 -9.03
N THR A 71 -22.03 15.63 -8.88
CA THR A 71 -23.15 14.80 -8.39
C THR A 71 -22.69 14.02 -7.16
N GLN A 72 -23.58 13.77 -6.24
CA GLN A 72 -23.36 12.91 -5.09
C GLN A 72 -24.31 11.73 -5.11
N ALA A 73 -23.80 10.56 -4.77
CA ALA A 73 -24.58 9.34 -4.60
C ALA A 73 -24.17 8.60 -3.33
N GLN A 74 -25.14 7.93 -2.71
CA GLN A 74 -24.92 7.03 -1.59
C GLN A 74 -25.21 5.61 -2.04
N VAL A 75 -24.18 4.78 -2.00
CA VAL A 75 -24.28 3.37 -2.38
C VAL A 75 -24.23 2.52 -1.12
N PRO A 76 -25.29 1.80 -0.78
CA PRO A 76 -25.26 0.85 0.32
C PRO A 76 -24.32 -0.30 -0.04
N ILE A 77 -23.40 -0.59 0.85
CA ILE A 77 -22.46 -1.72 0.71
C ILE A 77 -22.94 -2.84 1.63
N ASN A 78 -23.12 -4.03 1.07
CA ASN A 78 -23.53 -5.18 1.87
C ASN A 78 -22.39 -5.67 2.76
N PRO A 79 -22.53 -5.58 4.10
CA PRO A 79 -21.46 -5.95 5.03
C PRO A 79 -21.04 -7.43 4.97
N LEU A 80 -21.90 -8.31 4.47
CA LEU A 80 -21.60 -9.74 4.35
C LEU A 80 -20.49 -10.05 3.36
N PHE A 81 -20.21 -9.14 2.43
CA PHE A 81 -19.10 -9.28 1.47
C PHE A 81 -17.80 -8.59 1.94
N ILE A 82 -17.82 -7.95 3.12
CA ILE A 82 -16.62 -7.36 3.70
C ILE A 82 -15.79 -8.46 4.38
N THR A 83 -14.54 -8.58 3.97
CA THR A 83 -13.58 -9.56 4.45
C THR A 83 -12.37 -8.86 5.09
N ASP A 84 -11.32 -9.60 5.38
CA ASP A 84 -10.06 -9.07 5.93
C ASP A 84 -9.40 -8.04 5.01
N PHE A 85 -9.42 -8.30 3.70
CA PHE A 85 -8.93 -7.40 2.66
C PHE A 85 -10.03 -7.17 1.65
N ASN A 86 -10.28 -5.92 1.34
CA ASN A 86 -11.41 -5.51 0.50
C ASN A 86 -10.94 -4.60 -0.60
N ARG A 87 -11.63 -4.70 -1.74
CA ARG A 87 -11.45 -3.82 -2.89
C ARG A 87 -12.79 -3.27 -3.34
N ILE A 88 -12.95 -1.96 -3.25
CA ILE A 88 -14.02 -1.26 -3.97
C ILE A 88 -13.51 -0.99 -5.37
N ARG A 89 -14.23 -1.48 -6.37
CA ARG A 89 -13.95 -1.23 -7.78
C ARG A 89 -15.10 -0.44 -8.39
N LEU A 90 -14.75 0.60 -9.13
CA LEU A 90 -15.67 1.39 -9.93
C LEU A 90 -15.44 1.06 -11.40
N GLU A 91 -16.52 0.78 -12.13
CA GLU A 91 -16.49 0.51 -13.56
C GLU A 91 -17.38 1.52 -14.28
N PHE A 92 -16.77 2.34 -15.09
CA PHE A 92 -17.47 3.33 -15.90
C PHE A 92 -17.85 2.71 -17.27
N VAL A 93 -19.13 2.69 -17.56
CA VAL A 93 -19.67 2.37 -18.88
C VAL A 93 -20.21 3.66 -19.48
N GLY A 94 -19.53 4.17 -20.51
CA GLY A 94 -19.88 5.43 -21.14
C GLY A 94 -20.23 5.27 -22.61
N HIS A 95 -21.30 5.95 -23.04
CA HIS A 95 -21.76 6.02 -24.42
C HIS A 95 -21.98 7.49 -24.81
N TYR A 96 -21.56 7.89 -26.00
CA TYR A 96 -21.78 9.22 -26.56
C TYR A 96 -22.52 9.22 -27.91
N ARG A 97 -22.75 8.03 -28.48
CA ARG A 97 -23.52 7.80 -29.72
C ARG A 97 -24.24 6.46 -29.61
N ASP A 98 -25.36 6.34 -30.30
CA ASP A 98 -26.16 5.11 -30.34
C ASP A 98 -25.48 3.99 -31.18
N VAL A 99 -24.69 4.39 -32.20
CA VAL A 99 -24.00 3.47 -33.12
C VAL A 99 -22.62 4.05 -33.49
N CYS A 100 -21.70 3.18 -33.88
CA CYS A 100 -20.38 3.56 -34.40
C CYS A 100 -19.57 4.39 -33.40
N GLU A 101 -19.54 3.96 -32.18
CA GLU A 101 -18.86 4.63 -31.08
C GLU A 101 -17.36 4.33 -31.04
N ASN A 102 -16.57 5.36 -30.72
CA ASN A 102 -15.15 5.20 -30.44
C ASN A 102 -14.93 5.03 -28.93
N PRO A 103 -14.56 3.86 -28.41
CA PRO A 103 -14.33 3.67 -26.99
C PRO A 103 -13.14 4.49 -26.44
N ALA A 104 -12.21 4.91 -27.30
CA ALA A 104 -11.09 5.79 -26.92
C ALA A 104 -11.39 7.30 -27.11
N SER A 105 -12.67 7.68 -27.31
CA SER A 105 -13.04 9.08 -27.43
C SER A 105 -12.73 9.87 -26.16
N ASN A 106 -12.10 11.02 -26.32
CA ASN A 106 -11.82 11.93 -25.21
C ASN A 106 -13.08 12.55 -24.58
N THR A 107 -14.25 12.32 -25.16
CA THR A 107 -15.55 12.72 -24.61
C THR A 107 -16.10 11.69 -23.63
N LEU A 108 -15.57 10.47 -23.63
CA LEU A 108 -15.94 9.41 -22.71
C LEU A 108 -15.10 9.54 -21.43
N TRP A 109 -15.64 10.21 -20.43
CA TRP A 109 -15.00 10.33 -19.13
C TRP A 109 -16.01 10.48 -18.00
N MET A 110 -15.57 10.07 -16.82
CA MET A 110 -16.24 10.33 -15.54
C MET A 110 -15.15 10.65 -14.51
N ASP A 111 -15.31 11.76 -13.82
CA ASP A 111 -14.41 12.25 -12.81
C ASP A 111 -14.94 11.88 -11.42
N VAL A 112 -14.20 11.10 -10.64
CA VAL A 112 -14.58 10.73 -9.26
C VAL A 112 -13.80 11.59 -8.29
N GLY A 113 -14.53 12.39 -7.52
CA GLY A 113 -13.99 13.39 -6.62
C GLY A 113 -13.30 12.77 -5.38
N ARG A 114 -12.23 13.42 -4.94
CA ARG A 114 -11.47 13.05 -3.74
C ARG A 114 -12.28 13.11 -2.43
N ASN A 115 -13.44 13.76 -2.43
CA ASN A 115 -14.31 13.83 -1.26
C ASN A 115 -15.18 12.57 -1.10
N SER A 116 -15.07 11.60 -2.00
CA SER A 116 -15.71 10.30 -1.84
C SER A 116 -15.19 9.59 -0.60
N SER A 117 -16.08 8.97 0.17
CA SER A 117 -15.74 8.33 1.44
C SER A 117 -16.56 7.05 1.66
N LEU A 118 -15.93 6.08 2.33
CA LEU A 118 -16.61 4.89 2.83
C LEU A 118 -16.88 5.10 4.32
N GLN A 119 -18.16 5.14 4.68
CA GLN A 119 -18.60 5.21 6.06
C GLN A 119 -18.99 3.81 6.53
N MET A 120 -18.38 3.36 7.61
CA MET A 120 -18.65 2.04 8.18
C MET A 120 -19.03 2.16 9.66
N THR A 121 -20.02 1.36 10.07
CA THR A 121 -20.36 1.11 11.47
C THR A 121 -19.90 -0.31 11.79
N TYR A 122 -19.14 -0.47 12.85
CA TYR A 122 -18.59 -1.75 13.25
C TYR A 122 -18.82 -2.03 14.72
N GLN A 123 -18.79 -3.30 15.07
CA GLN A 123 -18.90 -3.81 16.43
C GLN A 123 -17.59 -4.50 16.79
N SER A 124 -17.07 -4.23 17.99
CA SER A 124 -15.89 -4.90 18.50
C SER A 124 -16.19 -6.34 18.92
N LEU A 125 -15.26 -7.24 18.68
CA LEU A 125 -15.31 -8.63 19.12
C LEU A 125 -14.52 -8.81 20.43
N ALA A 126 -15.07 -9.57 21.35
CA ALA A 126 -14.35 -9.94 22.57
C ALA A 126 -13.34 -11.03 22.25
N LEU A 127 -12.07 -10.67 22.13
CA LEU A 127 -10.99 -11.62 21.91
C LEU A 127 -10.63 -12.37 23.22
N LYS A 128 -10.12 -13.60 23.08
CA LYS A 128 -9.47 -14.30 24.19
C LYS A 128 -8.13 -13.63 24.52
N ASN A 129 -7.70 -13.74 25.76
CA ASN A 129 -6.36 -13.31 26.17
C ASN A 129 -5.35 -14.36 25.68
N ASP A 130 -4.87 -14.19 24.46
CA ASP A 130 -3.92 -15.09 23.83
C ASP A 130 -2.89 -14.29 23.02
N LEU A 131 -1.65 -14.37 23.44
CA LEU A 131 -0.51 -13.72 22.81
C LEU A 131 -0.11 -14.36 21.48
N SER A 132 -0.67 -15.51 21.10
CA SER A 132 -0.38 -16.14 19.80
C SER A 132 -0.84 -15.28 18.62
N ALA A 133 -1.84 -14.41 18.84
CA ALA A 133 -2.32 -13.45 17.84
C ALA A 133 -1.57 -12.10 17.88
N PHE A 134 -0.61 -11.93 18.81
CA PHE A 134 0.14 -10.67 18.92
C PHE A 134 0.76 -10.27 17.58
N PRO A 135 0.66 -9.01 17.16
CA PRO A 135 0.32 -7.81 17.93
C PRO A 135 -1.17 -7.43 18.04
N VAL A 136 -2.08 -8.24 17.49
CA VAL A 136 -3.53 -8.02 17.64
C VAL A 136 -3.94 -8.23 19.11
N PRO A 137 -4.82 -7.38 19.71
CA PRO A 137 -5.56 -6.26 19.11
C PRO A 137 -4.87 -4.89 19.26
N PHE A 138 -3.65 -4.83 19.76
CA PHE A 138 -2.92 -3.56 20.00
C PHE A 138 -2.51 -2.89 18.68
N PHE A 139 -2.19 -3.70 17.68
CA PHE A 139 -1.88 -3.29 16.32
C PHE A 139 -2.40 -4.35 15.34
N ASP A 140 -3.15 -3.92 14.34
CA ASP A 140 -3.54 -4.78 13.21
C ASP A 140 -2.99 -4.15 11.91
N PRO A 141 -2.17 -4.87 11.11
CA PRO A 141 -1.63 -4.35 9.86
C PRO A 141 -2.70 -4.02 8.83
N ARG A 142 -3.90 -4.59 8.95
CA ARG A 142 -5.05 -4.37 8.07
C ARG A 142 -5.82 -3.09 8.38
N ASP A 143 -5.62 -2.49 9.56
CA ASP A 143 -6.27 -1.24 9.95
C ASP A 143 -5.66 -0.05 9.19
N ASN A 144 -6.51 0.82 8.64
CA ASN A 144 -6.10 2.02 7.91
C ASN A 144 -6.15 3.29 8.77
N ARG A 145 -6.59 3.19 10.02
CA ARG A 145 -6.70 4.32 10.95
C ARG A 145 -5.37 4.62 11.63
N PRO A 146 -5.13 5.87 12.06
CA PRO A 146 -3.97 6.21 12.89
C PRO A 146 -3.93 5.35 14.16
N LEU A 147 -2.75 4.86 14.51
CA LEU A 147 -2.53 4.09 15.73
C LEU A 147 -2.58 5.02 16.95
N THR A 148 -3.50 4.77 17.88
CA THR A 148 -3.49 5.41 19.19
C THR A 148 -3.42 4.33 20.26
N LEU A 149 -2.26 4.23 20.92
CA LEU A 149 -1.97 3.18 21.90
C LEU A 149 -1.45 3.80 23.19
N PRO A 150 -2.32 4.03 24.19
CA PRO A 150 -1.92 4.61 25.48
C PRO A 150 -0.88 3.76 26.19
N MET A 151 0.04 4.43 26.88
CA MET A 151 1.06 3.83 27.75
C MET A 151 0.77 4.20 29.18
N VAL A 152 0.47 3.21 30.00
CA VAL A 152 0.00 3.40 31.38
C VAL A 152 1.09 3.04 32.37
N PHE A 153 1.32 3.93 33.33
CA PHE A 153 2.29 3.81 34.44
C PHE A 153 1.59 3.97 35.75
N ALA A 154 2.20 3.48 36.84
CA ALA A 154 1.70 3.67 38.20
C ALA A 154 1.77 5.16 38.65
N SER A 155 2.79 5.88 38.20
CA SER A 155 3.05 7.28 38.46
C SER A 155 3.88 7.88 37.33
N SER A 156 4.41 9.10 37.49
CA SER A 156 5.38 9.61 36.50
C SER A 156 6.56 8.65 36.37
N PRO A 157 6.85 8.18 35.12
CA PRO A 157 7.86 7.15 34.89
C PRO A 157 9.27 7.69 35.14
N ASP A 158 10.12 6.87 35.74
CA ASP A 158 11.55 7.11 35.79
C ASP A 158 12.25 6.84 34.45
N VAL A 159 13.57 7.06 34.38
CA VAL A 159 14.35 6.92 33.14
C VAL A 159 14.29 5.49 32.58
N THR A 160 14.27 4.47 33.43
CA THR A 160 14.26 3.07 33.03
C THR A 160 12.88 2.65 32.52
N GLU A 161 11.81 3.10 33.19
CA GLU A 161 10.44 2.93 32.70
C GLU A 161 10.22 3.64 31.38
N GLN A 162 10.76 4.87 31.22
CA GLN A 162 10.72 5.59 29.93
C GLN A 162 11.49 4.85 28.83
N LEU A 163 12.64 4.26 29.13
CA LEU A 163 13.40 3.45 28.17
C LEU A 163 12.58 2.25 27.71
N ALA A 164 11.96 1.50 28.64
CA ALA A 164 11.10 0.38 28.28
C ALA A 164 9.92 0.80 27.37
N ALA A 165 9.26 1.91 27.74
CA ALA A 165 8.17 2.46 26.96
C ALA A 165 8.62 2.93 25.56
N THR A 166 9.79 3.56 25.46
CA THR A 166 10.35 4.02 24.18
C THR A 166 10.66 2.85 23.24
N ILE A 167 11.20 1.75 23.77
CA ILE A 167 11.45 0.53 22.97
C ILE A 167 10.14 -0.01 22.37
N VAL A 168 9.09 -0.11 23.20
CA VAL A 168 7.78 -0.61 22.75
C VAL A 168 7.12 0.37 21.79
N ALA A 169 7.15 1.69 22.09
CA ALA A 169 6.62 2.74 21.22
C ALA A 169 7.30 2.75 19.85
N SER A 170 8.63 2.63 19.81
CA SER A 170 9.39 2.55 18.57
C SER A 170 8.96 1.36 17.72
N TRP A 171 8.78 0.19 18.34
CA TRP A 171 8.36 -1.02 17.65
C TRP A 171 6.95 -0.89 17.04
N PHE A 172 5.97 -0.41 17.79
CA PHE A 172 4.64 -0.17 17.28
C PHE A 172 4.61 0.98 16.26
N GLY A 173 5.38 2.03 16.50
CA GLY A 173 5.47 3.18 15.60
C GLY A 173 6.05 2.84 14.24
N SER A 174 7.10 2.00 14.19
CA SER A 174 7.65 1.54 12.91
C SER A 174 6.66 0.72 12.10
N ARG A 175 5.81 -0.08 12.76
CA ARG A 175 4.74 -0.86 12.10
C ARG A 175 3.57 -0.01 11.63
N ALA A 176 3.25 1.07 12.35
CA ALA A 176 2.17 1.99 11.96
C ALA A 176 2.49 2.74 10.65
N GLY A 177 3.78 2.99 10.36
CA GLY A 177 4.24 3.53 9.08
C GLY A 177 3.50 4.82 8.68
N TRP A 178 2.93 4.82 7.49
CA TRP A 178 2.23 5.96 6.90
C TRP A 178 0.94 6.38 7.64
N ARG A 179 0.35 5.49 8.44
CA ARG A 179 -0.92 5.77 9.16
C ARG A 179 -0.77 6.82 10.26
N GLY A 180 0.46 7.05 10.71
CA GLY A 180 0.71 7.88 11.89
C GLY A 180 0.40 7.17 13.20
N GLN A 181 0.99 7.65 14.27
CA GLN A 181 0.90 7.02 15.60
C GLN A 181 0.88 8.05 16.72
N SER A 182 0.25 7.67 17.85
CA SER A 182 0.24 8.42 19.08
C SER A 182 0.30 7.46 20.28
N PHE A 183 1.16 7.75 21.23
CA PHE A 183 1.38 6.97 22.45
C PHE A 183 1.17 7.86 23.69
N PRO A 184 -0.08 8.24 24.03
CA PRO A 184 -0.34 9.12 25.18
C PRO A 184 0.03 8.42 26.48
N ALA A 185 0.81 9.11 27.33
CA ALA A 185 1.14 8.63 28.67
C ALA A 185 -0.04 8.85 29.63
N MET A 186 -0.35 7.82 30.42
CA MET A 186 -1.39 7.85 31.44
C MET A 186 -0.80 7.39 32.78
N TYR A 187 -1.23 8.03 33.88
CA TYR A 187 -0.70 7.76 35.21
C TYR A 187 -1.84 7.28 36.12
N ASP A 188 -1.69 6.08 36.68
CA ASP A 188 -2.65 5.42 37.59
C ASP A 188 -4.11 5.51 37.14
N LYS A 189 -4.33 5.47 35.82
CA LYS A 189 -5.64 5.61 35.20
C LYS A 189 -5.94 4.41 34.30
N LEU A 190 -7.14 3.87 34.44
CA LEU A 190 -7.63 2.82 33.57
C LEU A 190 -7.93 3.39 32.16
N PRO A 191 -7.34 2.85 31.08
CA PRO A 191 -7.56 3.35 29.72
C PRO A 191 -8.93 2.93 29.19
N ASP A 192 -9.51 3.70 28.27
CA ASP A 192 -10.80 3.40 27.61
C ASP A 192 -10.66 2.51 26.36
N ARG A 193 -9.44 2.17 25.99
CA ARG A 193 -9.07 1.39 24.78
C ARG A 193 -7.88 0.49 25.03
N ASN A 194 -7.55 -0.35 24.03
CA ASN A 194 -6.35 -1.18 24.10
C ASN A 194 -5.13 -0.33 24.45
N ALA A 195 -4.33 -0.79 25.41
CA ALA A 195 -3.21 -0.03 25.96
C ALA A 195 -2.06 -0.95 26.39
N ILE A 196 -0.88 -0.35 26.51
CA ILE A 196 0.29 -1.01 27.11
C ILE A 196 0.43 -0.52 28.55
N VAL A 197 0.61 -1.44 29.48
CA VAL A 197 0.77 -1.13 30.90
C VAL A 197 2.16 -1.55 31.35
N PHE A 198 2.92 -0.62 31.94
CA PHE A 198 4.23 -0.89 32.52
C PHE A 198 4.08 -0.99 34.03
N ALA A 199 4.49 -2.14 34.61
CA ALA A 199 4.36 -2.40 36.02
C ALA A 199 5.54 -3.23 36.56
N THR A 200 5.91 -2.99 37.80
CA THR A 200 6.83 -3.84 38.57
C THR A 200 6.13 -4.37 39.80
N ASN A 201 6.75 -5.32 40.51
CA ASN A 201 6.20 -5.81 41.79
C ASN A 201 5.99 -4.69 42.80
N ALA A 202 6.80 -3.64 42.76
CA ALA A 202 6.73 -2.49 43.64
C ALA A 202 5.88 -1.33 43.14
N LYS A 203 5.82 -1.14 41.80
CA LYS A 203 5.13 -0.01 41.15
C LYS A 203 4.04 -0.57 40.20
N ARG A 204 2.77 -0.45 40.64
CA ARG A 204 1.61 -0.93 39.84
C ARG A 204 0.51 0.11 39.83
N PRO A 205 -0.15 0.32 38.68
CA PRO A 205 -1.42 1.05 38.64
C PRO A 205 -2.44 0.40 39.58
N ALA A 206 -3.38 1.19 40.09
CA ALA A 206 -4.37 0.75 41.11
C ALA A 206 -5.15 -0.51 40.65
N PHE A 207 -5.50 -0.60 39.37
CA PHE A 207 -6.25 -1.75 38.82
C PHE A 207 -5.42 -3.05 38.73
N LEU A 208 -4.08 -3.00 38.91
CA LEU A 208 -3.20 -4.17 38.97
C LEU A 208 -2.72 -4.52 40.39
N ARG A 209 -3.18 -3.87 41.44
CA ARG A 209 -2.72 -4.12 42.84
C ARG A 209 -2.98 -5.57 43.29
N ALA A 210 -4.08 -6.16 42.82
CA ALA A 210 -4.43 -7.54 43.17
C ALA A 210 -3.72 -8.59 42.28
N HIS A 211 -2.96 -8.18 41.27
CA HIS A 211 -2.22 -9.08 40.41
C HIS A 211 -1.07 -9.73 41.19
N PRO A 212 -0.83 -11.06 41.04
CA PRO A 212 0.29 -11.74 41.71
C PRO A 212 1.65 -11.16 41.32
N ASP A 213 2.62 -11.27 42.26
CA ASP A 213 4.00 -10.89 41.93
C ASP A 213 4.60 -11.79 40.88
N VAL A 214 5.27 -11.18 39.88
CA VAL A 214 6.02 -11.94 38.88
C VAL A 214 7.40 -12.32 39.40
N LYS A 215 7.91 -13.45 38.92
CA LYS A 215 9.23 -13.98 39.32
C LYS A 215 10.33 -13.71 38.30
N ALA A 216 9.96 -13.19 37.13
CA ALA A 216 10.85 -12.89 36.00
C ALA A 216 10.21 -11.84 35.09
N PRO A 217 10.95 -11.26 34.14
CA PRO A 217 10.36 -10.41 33.10
C PRO A 217 9.22 -11.14 32.40
N THR A 218 8.06 -10.51 32.31
CA THR A 218 6.84 -11.13 31.81
C THR A 218 6.08 -10.20 30.88
N VAL A 219 5.52 -10.75 29.81
CA VAL A 219 4.55 -10.06 28.93
C VAL A 219 3.23 -10.81 29.06
N GLU A 220 2.17 -10.10 29.42
CA GLU A 220 0.87 -10.69 29.68
C GLU A 220 -0.25 -9.89 29.02
N MET A 221 -1.22 -10.60 28.42
CA MET A 221 -2.43 -9.98 27.90
C MET A 221 -3.57 -10.24 28.89
N ILE A 222 -4.15 -9.18 29.40
CA ILE A 222 -5.30 -9.23 30.29
C ILE A 222 -6.50 -8.49 29.69
N SER A 223 -7.69 -8.86 30.14
CA SER A 223 -8.90 -8.11 29.79
C SER A 223 -9.04 -6.90 30.70
N HIS A 224 -9.54 -5.81 30.13
CA HIS A 224 -9.94 -4.64 30.91
C HIS A 224 -11.07 -5.05 31.89
N PRO A 225 -11.01 -4.62 33.16
CA PRO A 225 -11.95 -5.09 34.20
C PRO A 225 -13.40 -4.72 33.92
N GLU A 226 -13.67 -3.62 33.23
CA GLU A 226 -15.01 -3.10 32.99
C GLU A 226 -15.47 -3.24 31.54
N ASN A 227 -14.58 -3.61 30.59
CA ASN A 227 -14.88 -3.68 29.17
C ASN A 227 -14.23 -4.91 28.51
N PRO A 228 -14.96 -5.99 28.21
CA PRO A 228 -14.41 -7.24 27.68
C PRO A 228 -13.80 -7.09 26.27
N TYR A 229 -14.14 -6.03 25.55
CA TYR A 229 -13.62 -5.73 24.20
C TYR A 229 -12.26 -5.04 24.23
N VAL A 230 -11.83 -4.55 25.37
CA VAL A 230 -10.54 -3.87 25.56
C VAL A 230 -9.52 -4.81 26.17
N LYS A 231 -8.32 -4.83 25.62
CA LYS A 231 -7.19 -5.62 26.11
C LYS A 231 -6.07 -4.71 26.60
N LEU A 232 -5.41 -5.15 27.65
CA LEU A 232 -4.22 -4.51 28.21
C LEU A 232 -3.04 -5.45 28.04
N LEU A 233 -1.99 -4.99 27.38
CA LEU A 233 -0.70 -5.68 27.32
C LEU A 233 0.15 -5.20 28.49
N VAL A 234 0.34 -6.05 29.47
CA VAL A 234 1.14 -5.74 30.63
C VAL A 234 2.59 -6.16 30.38
N VAL A 235 3.48 -5.20 30.39
CA VAL A 235 4.93 -5.38 30.43
C VAL A 235 5.31 -5.36 31.90
N PHE A 236 5.67 -6.53 32.44
CA PHE A 236 5.76 -6.71 33.88
C PHE A 236 7.13 -7.23 34.29
N GLY A 237 7.65 -6.74 35.40
CA GLY A 237 8.94 -7.15 35.95
C GLY A 237 8.98 -7.19 37.47
N ARG A 238 9.99 -7.87 38.01
CA ARG A 238 10.32 -7.77 39.45
C ARG A 238 10.78 -6.36 39.79
N ASP A 239 11.52 -5.76 38.87
CA ASP A 239 12.12 -4.46 38.94
C ASP A 239 12.16 -3.77 37.56
N ASP A 240 12.72 -2.58 37.48
CA ASP A 240 12.79 -1.78 36.25
C ASP A 240 13.71 -2.41 35.18
N LYS A 241 14.71 -3.23 35.56
CA LYS A 241 15.58 -3.95 34.59
C LYS A 241 14.79 -5.02 33.86
N ASP A 242 13.93 -5.73 34.57
CA ASP A 242 13.03 -6.71 33.99
C ASP A 242 12.06 -6.07 33.00
N LEU A 243 11.58 -4.84 33.26
CA LEU A 243 10.74 -4.09 32.31
C LEU A 243 11.44 -3.87 30.98
N VAL A 244 12.71 -3.46 31.01
CA VAL A 244 13.49 -3.27 29.77
C VAL A 244 13.71 -4.58 29.04
N GLN A 245 13.92 -5.68 29.76
CA GLN A 245 14.08 -7.00 29.16
C GLN A 245 12.78 -7.47 28.49
N ALA A 246 11.63 -7.32 29.15
CA ALA A 246 10.33 -7.65 28.59
C ALA A 246 9.99 -6.78 27.37
N ALA A 247 10.30 -5.47 27.42
CA ALA A 247 10.13 -4.57 26.29
C ALA A 247 11.00 -4.95 25.08
N LYS A 248 12.26 -5.36 25.32
CA LYS A 248 13.15 -5.87 24.25
C LYS A 248 12.62 -7.16 23.62
N ALA A 249 12.01 -8.05 24.41
CA ALA A 249 11.41 -9.27 23.90
C ALA A 249 10.26 -8.98 22.90
N ILE A 250 9.44 -7.96 23.19
CA ILE A 250 8.40 -7.47 22.28
C ILE A 250 9.02 -6.95 20.98
N ALA A 251 10.02 -6.07 21.10
CA ALA A 251 10.61 -5.40 19.94
C ALA A 251 11.44 -6.31 19.04
N GLN A 252 12.07 -7.33 19.60
CA GLN A 252 12.92 -8.25 18.83
C GLN A 252 12.15 -9.42 18.19
N GLY A 253 10.97 -9.77 18.72
CA GLY A 253 10.15 -10.85 18.20
C GLY A 253 10.80 -12.25 18.33
N ASN A 254 11.85 -12.40 19.17
CA ASN A 254 12.59 -13.65 19.34
C ASN A 254 11.92 -14.60 20.32
N VAL A 255 10.95 -14.10 21.08
CA VAL A 255 10.22 -14.86 22.08
C VAL A 255 8.95 -15.40 21.48
N LEU A 256 8.69 -16.68 21.70
CA LEU A 256 7.48 -17.31 21.25
C LEU A 256 6.29 -16.88 22.15
N PHE A 257 5.47 -15.99 21.66
CA PHE A 257 4.25 -15.53 22.35
C PHE A 257 3.15 -16.57 22.21
N ARG A 258 2.69 -17.14 23.34
CA ARG A 258 1.57 -18.11 23.39
C ARG A 258 0.84 -17.97 24.72
N GLY A 259 -0.47 -18.30 24.70
CA GLY A 259 -1.31 -18.18 25.90
C GLY A 259 -1.48 -16.75 26.35
N ASN A 260 -1.95 -16.54 27.56
CA ASN A 260 -2.19 -15.22 28.10
C ASN A 260 -0.94 -14.52 28.66
N SER A 261 0.10 -15.29 29.03
CA SER A 261 1.30 -14.79 29.69
C SER A 261 2.54 -15.54 29.23
N VAL A 262 3.63 -14.82 29.01
CA VAL A 262 4.93 -15.37 28.62
C VAL A 262 6.03 -14.79 29.50
N VAL A 263 6.82 -15.68 30.11
CA VAL A 263 8.04 -15.34 30.83
C VAL A 263 9.18 -15.19 29.81
N VAL A 264 9.93 -14.11 29.96
CA VAL A 264 11.08 -13.79 29.10
C VAL A 264 12.36 -14.27 29.79
N ASP A 265 12.84 -15.46 29.44
CA ASP A 265 14.05 -16.03 30.05
C ASP A 265 15.31 -15.34 29.56
N GLU A 266 15.45 -15.14 28.24
CA GLU A 266 16.61 -14.54 27.63
C GLU A 266 16.22 -13.72 26.39
N VAL A 267 16.80 -12.53 26.25
CA VAL A 267 16.72 -11.73 25.03
C VAL A 267 18.09 -11.69 24.37
N LYS A 268 18.22 -12.38 23.24
CA LYS A 268 19.47 -12.37 22.48
C LYS A 268 19.73 -10.99 21.91
N PRO A 269 20.90 -10.40 22.10
CA PRO A 269 21.23 -9.12 21.50
C PRO A 269 21.20 -9.24 19.97
N LEU A 270 20.62 -8.24 19.30
CA LEU A 270 20.65 -8.16 17.85
C LEU A 270 22.10 -7.90 17.40
N LEU A 271 22.51 -8.58 16.35
CA LEU A 271 23.77 -8.27 15.69
C LEU A 271 23.70 -6.88 15.07
N ALA A 272 24.82 -6.16 15.12
CA ALA A 272 24.91 -4.88 14.44
C ALA A 272 24.67 -5.07 12.93
N ARG A 273 23.82 -4.23 12.34
CA ARG A 273 23.59 -4.22 10.90
C ARG A 273 24.84 -3.78 10.16
N LYS A 274 24.99 -4.28 8.93
CA LYS A 274 25.95 -3.73 8.01
C LYS A 274 25.57 -2.30 7.64
N PRO A 275 26.51 -1.41 7.37
CA PRO A 275 26.20 -0.09 6.83
C PRO A 275 25.31 -0.21 5.57
N TYR A 276 24.30 0.66 5.45
CA TYR A 276 23.43 0.79 4.28
C TYR A 276 22.54 -0.43 3.96
N ASP A 277 22.29 -1.31 4.92
CA ASP A 277 21.42 -2.48 4.75
C ASP A 277 19.97 -2.26 5.28
N ALA A 278 19.57 -1.00 5.49
CA ALA A 278 18.22 -0.67 5.93
C ALA A 278 17.16 -1.23 4.95
N PRO A 279 16.09 -1.89 5.42
CA PRO A 279 15.14 -2.59 4.56
C PRO A 279 14.47 -1.72 3.49
N ASN A 280 14.25 -0.44 3.80
CA ASN A 280 13.59 0.50 2.90
C ASN A 280 14.55 1.23 1.95
N TRP A 281 15.85 0.99 2.04
CA TRP A 281 16.83 1.55 1.13
C TRP A 281 17.16 0.57 0.01
N VAL A 282 17.35 1.11 -1.19
CA VAL A 282 17.96 0.36 -2.28
C VAL A 282 19.39 -0.01 -1.89
N ARG A 283 19.75 -1.27 -2.05
CA ARG A 283 21.12 -1.74 -1.79
C ARG A 283 22.10 -1.05 -2.70
N THR A 284 23.22 -0.61 -2.12
CA THR A 284 24.27 0.11 -2.84
C THR A 284 25.60 -0.66 -2.89
N ASP A 285 25.59 -1.93 -2.47
CA ASP A 285 26.74 -2.83 -2.50
C ASP A 285 26.69 -3.81 -3.69
N ARG A 286 25.58 -3.85 -4.42
CA ARG A 286 25.35 -4.70 -5.59
C ARG A 286 24.21 -4.18 -6.45
N ALA A 287 24.09 -4.72 -7.65
CA ALA A 287 22.87 -4.56 -8.44
C ALA A 287 21.67 -5.17 -7.71
N VAL A 288 20.52 -4.49 -7.80
CA VAL A 288 19.27 -4.88 -7.16
C VAL A 288 18.23 -5.18 -8.23
N THR A 289 17.51 -6.29 -8.07
CA THR A 289 16.42 -6.64 -8.98
C THR A 289 15.14 -5.86 -8.65
N PHE A 290 14.28 -5.66 -9.64
CA PHE A 290 12.98 -5.01 -9.42
C PHE A 290 12.07 -5.87 -8.56
N GLY A 291 12.22 -7.21 -8.63
CA GLY A 291 11.54 -8.14 -7.75
C GLY A 291 11.86 -7.92 -6.26
N GLU A 292 13.09 -7.47 -5.91
CA GLU A 292 13.45 -7.10 -4.53
C GLU A 292 12.88 -5.75 -4.09
N LEU A 293 12.49 -4.89 -5.03
CA LEU A 293 11.99 -3.53 -4.76
C LEU A 293 10.47 -3.44 -4.76
N LYS A 294 9.78 -4.45 -5.30
CA LYS A 294 8.31 -4.46 -5.29
C LYS A 294 7.76 -4.62 -3.88
N THR A 295 6.62 -4.00 -3.61
CA THR A 295 5.93 -4.05 -2.31
C THR A 295 4.80 -5.08 -2.28
N TYR A 296 4.29 -5.48 -3.44
CA TYR A 296 3.28 -6.54 -3.60
C TYR A 296 3.47 -7.26 -4.93
N GLU A 297 2.92 -8.46 -5.06
CA GLU A 297 3.24 -9.40 -6.15
C GLU A 297 2.89 -8.87 -7.54
N GLU A 298 1.72 -8.22 -7.69
CA GLU A 298 1.23 -7.74 -8.97
C GLU A 298 1.70 -6.31 -9.33
N GLN A 299 2.59 -5.71 -8.55
CA GLN A 299 3.02 -4.30 -8.74
C GLN A 299 3.62 -4.04 -10.11
N LEU A 300 4.32 -5.01 -10.67
CA LEU A 300 5.07 -4.88 -11.93
C LEU A 300 4.26 -5.31 -13.16
N GLN A 301 2.95 -5.41 -13.06
CA GLN A 301 2.07 -5.75 -14.17
C GLN A 301 0.82 -4.88 -14.21
N ALA A 302 0.29 -4.68 -15.41
CA ALA A 302 -0.95 -3.95 -15.60
C ALA A 302 -1.72 -4.50 -16.81
N THR A 303 -3.04 -4.45 -16.75
CA THR A 303 -3.93 -4.90 -17.81
C THR A 303 -5.01 -3.85 -18.05
N GLY A 304 -5.36 -3.59 -19.31
CA GLY A 304 -6.40 -2.65 -19.69
C GLY A 304 -6.32 -2.27 -21.15
N LEU A 305 -7.29 -1.49 -21.64
CA LEU A 305 -7.20 -0.86 -22.98
C LEU A 305 -6.02 0.12 -23.02
N GLU A 306 -5.89 0.91 -21.96
CA GLU A 306 -4.73 1.71 -21.60
C GLU A 306 -4.26 1.19 -20.23
N PRO A 307 -3.25 0.31 -20.17
CA PRO A 307 -2.76 -0.22 -18.91
C PRO A 307 -2.34 0.92 -17.96
N ALA A 308 -2.68 0.79 -16.70
CA ALA A 308 -2.24 1.77 -15.70
C ALA A 308 -0.70 1.81 -15.63
N PRO A 309 -0.11 2.97 -15.38
CA PRO A 309 1.34 3.08 -15.23
C PRO A 309 1.88 2.21 -14.11
N ILE A 310 2.95 1.49 -14.38
CA ILE A 310 3.68 0.69 -13.41
C ILE A 310 4.68 1.60 -12.70
N SER A 311 4.69 1.60 -11.37
CA SER A 311 5.57 2.45 -10.58
C SER A 311 6.38 1.65 -9.56
N LEU A 312 7.65 2.05 -9.39
CA LEU A 312 8.58 1.47 -8.44
C LEU A 312 9.21 2.58 -7.58
N SER A 313 9.23 2.39 -6.26
CA SER A 313 9.84 3.34 -5.35
C SER A 313 11.33 3.03 -5.15
N LEU A 314 12.17 4.06 -5.23
CA LEU A 314 13.61 3.97 -5.01
C LEU A 314 14.01 4.91 -3.88
N ASN A 315 14.21 4.36 -2.69
CA ASN A 315 14.70 5.12 -1.53
C ASN A 315 16.22 4.97 -1.44
N LEU A 316 16.93 6.07 -1.55
CA LEU A 316 18.38 6.07 -1.55
C LEU A 316 18.93 6.51 -0.20
N PRO A 317 20.10 5.96 0.23
CA PRO A 317 20.83 6.50 1.37
C PRO A 317 21.11 7.99 1.16
N PRO A 318 20.97 8.83 2.20
CA PRO A 318 21.06 10.28 2.07
C PRO A 318 22.47 10.79 1.76
N ASP A 319 23.48 9.97 2.00
CA ASP A 319 24.90 10.27 1.78
C ASP A 319 25.49 9.68 0.50
N LEU A 320 24.65 9.16 -0.40
CA LEU A 320 25.09 8.63 -1.67
C LEU A 320 25.53 9.76 -2.61
N TYR A 321 26.79 9.69 -3.08
CA TYR A 321 27.37 10.72 -3.95
C TYR A 321 27.11 10.45 -5.41
N LEU A 322 26.19 11.20 -6.00
CA LEU A 322 25.70 11.02 -7.37
C LEU A 322 26.24 12.07 -8.37
N LEU A 323 26.91 13.13 -7.91
CA LEU A 323 27.12 14.36 -8.69
C LEU A 323 28.16 14.27 -9.83
N ARG A 324 28.97 13.21 -9.93
CA ARG A 324 30.05 13.09 -10.94
C ARG A 324 29.97 11.78 -11.74
N THR A 325 28.79 11.35 -12.08
CA THR A 325 28.60 10.06 -12.73
C THR A 325 27.88 10.19 -14.06
N ASN A 326 28.15 9.24 -14.96
CA ASN A 326 27.51 9.19 -16.28
C ASN A 326 26.04 8.76 -16.26
N GLY A 327 25.47 8.58 -15.06
CA GLY A 327 24.13 8.08 -14.87
C GLY A 327 24.10 6.70 -14.20
N ILE A 328 22.92 6.28 -13.75
CA ILE A 328 22.68 4.99 -13.14
C ILE A 328 22.10 4.06 -14.19
N ASP A 329 22.71 2.91 -14.37
CA ASP A 329 22.32 1.96 -15.38
C ASP A 329 21.16 1.07 -14.88
N ILE A 330 20.11 1.00 -15.68
CA ILE A 330 19.00 0.04 -15.53
C ILE A 330 19.07 -0.92 -16.70
N ASN A 331 19.12 -2.22 -16.40
CA ASN A 331 18.88 -3.27 -17.37
C ASN A 331 17.42 -3.68 -17.28
N LEU A 332 16.61 -3.27 -18.25
CA LEU A 332 15.17 -3.41 -18.23
C LEU A 332 14.72 -4.56 -19.14
N ASN A 333 14.02 -5.52 -18.54
CA ASN A 333 13.29 -6.58 -19.25
C ASN A 333 11.80 -6.32 -19.10
N TYR A 334 11.04 -6.42 -20.17
CA TYR A 334 9.60 -6.18 -20.15
C TYR A 334 8.87 -7.03 -21.17
N ARG A 335 7.60 -7.28 -20.93
CA ARG A 335 6.70 -8.02 -21.84
C ARG A 335 5.45 -7.21 -22.07
N TYR A 336 4.88 -7.30 -23.25
CA TYR A 336 3.72 -6.50 -23.62
C TYR A 336 2.89 -7.17 -24.71
N THR A 337 1.59 -6.90 -24.72
CA THR A 337 0.71 -7.25 -25.83
C THR A 337 1.14 -6.49 -27.07
N ALA A 338 1.39 -7.18 -28.17
CA ALA A 338 1.81 -6.54 -29.42
C ALA A 338 0.75 -5.56 -29.94
N PRO A 339 1.09 -4.30 -30.25
CA PRO A 339 0.17 -3.37 -30.88
C PRO A 339 -0.31 -3.88 -32.24
N ALA A 340 -1.56 -3.59 -32.57
CA ALA A 340 -2.16 -3.99 -33.84
C ALA A 340 -1.54 -3.26 -35.06
N THR A 341 -1.01 -2.05 -34.83
CA THR A 341 -0.45 -1.20 -35.89
C THR A 341 0.98 -0.80 -35.61
N LYS A 342 1.74 -0.62 -36.68
CA LYS A 342 3.11 -0.13 -36.68
C LYS A 342 3.12 1.36 -36.34
N ASP A 343 4.14 1.81 -35.61
CA ASP A 343 4.59 3.20 -35.48
C ASP A 343 3.89 4.14 -34.49
N SER A 344 3.00 3.67 -33.61
CA SER A 344 2.34 4.62 -32.70
C SER A 344 2.32 4.25 -31.22
N SER A 345 2.53 2.97 -30.88
CA SER A 345 2.54 2.54 -29.48
C SER A 345 3.95 2.59 -28.89
N ARG A 346 4.08 3.00 -27.64
CA ARG A 346 5.38 3.21 -26.99
C ARG A 346 5.31 2.94 -25.50
N MET A 347 6.46 2.72 -24.90
CA MET A 347 6.68 2.74 -23.47
C MET A 347 7.49 3.97 -23.10
N ASP A 348 6.90 4.85 -22.28
CA ASP A 348 7.55 6.05 -21.73
C ASP A 348 8.05 5.76 -20.33
N ILE A 349 9.30 6.12 -20.04
CA ILE A 349 9.93 5.99 -18.73
C ILE A 349 10.11 7.38 -18.14
N SER A 350 9.68 7.55 -16.90
CA SER A 350 9.83 8.79 -16.15
C SER A 350 10.35 8.53 -14.72
N LEU A 351 11.07 9.51 -14.18
CA LEU A 351 11.54 9.53 -12.80
C LEU A 351 11.03 10.82 -12.13
N ASN A 352 10.36 10.70 -10.99
CA ASN A 352 9.83 11.85 -10.25
C ASN A 352 8.98 12.78 -11.14
N ASN A 353 8.15 12.20 -12.02
CA ASN A 353 7.34 12.88 -13.03
C ASN A 353 8.15 13.61 -14.12
N GLN A 354 9.46 13.40 -14.21
CA GLN A 354 10.29 13.92 -15.28
C GLN A 354 10.55 12.83 -16.32
N PHE A 355 10.23 13.10 -17.57
CA PHE A 355 10.51 12.19 -18.67
C PHE A 355 12.00 11.84 -18.76
N LEU A 356 12.29 10.56 -18.95
CA LEU A 356 13.65 10.05 -19.20
C LEU A 356 13.83 9.61 -20.64
N GLN A 357 13.05 8.64 -21.08
CA GLN A 357 13.22 8.01 -22.39
C GLN A 357 11.92 7.36 -22.86
N SER A 358 11.78 7.17 -24.16
CA SER A 358 10.66 6.49 -24.80
C SER A 358 11.18 5.38 -25.72
N PHE A 359 10.48 4.26 -25.72
CA PHE A 359 10.77 3.09 -26.57
C PHE A 359 9.53 2.71 -27.38
N SER A 360 9.69 2.57 -28.69
CA SER A 360 8.59 2.10 -29.54
C SER A 360 8.32 0.62 -29.28
N LEU A 361 7.06 0.24 -29.18
CA LEU A 361 6.61 -1.14 -29.06
C LEU A 361 6.50 -1.76 -30.46
N GLN A 362 7.08 -2.94 -30.62
CA GLN A 362 7.01 -3.66 -31.91
C GLN A 362 5.59 -4.18 -32.16
N SER A 363 5.12 -4.04 -33.38
CA SER A 363 3.79 -4.50 -33.78
C SER A 363 3.79 -5.96 -34.24
N THR A 364 2.60 -6.58 -34.31
CA THR A 364 2.41 -7.91 -34.87
C THR A 364 2.84 -8.02 -36.32
N GLN A 365 2.84 -6.91 -37.07
CA GLN A 365 3.26 -6.89 -38.48
C GLN A 365 4.79 -7.05 -38.63
N ASP A 366 5.56 -6.61 -37.64
CA ASP A 366 7.02 -6.75 -37.61
C ASP A 366 7.45 -8.17 -37.21
N THR A 367 6.61 -8.90 -36.50
CA THR A 367 6.92 -10.22 -35.92
C THR A 367 6.61 -11.40 -36.86
N ASN A 368 5.92 -11.19 -37.98
CA ASN A 368 5.60 -12.27 -38.95
C ASN A 368 6.82 -13.04 -39.50
N ARG A 369 8.04 -12.49 -39.34
CA ARG A 369 9.29 -13.21 -39.68
C ARG A 369 9.92 -13.94 -38.49
N LEU A 370 9.57 -13.60 -37.26
CA LEU A 370 10.13 -14.17 -35.99
C LEU A 370 9.23 -15.21 -35.33
N MET A 371 7.92 -15.17 -35.59
CA MET A 371 6.94 -16.04 -34.93
C MET A 371 7.08 -17.55 -35.22
N LEU A 372 7.91 -17.94 -36.20
CA LEU A 372 8.16 -19.35 -36.52
C LEU A 372 9.13 -20.08 -35.57
N ARG A 373 9.69 -19.41 -34.52
CA ARG A 373 10.75 -20.00 -33.69
C ARG A 373 10.61 -19.86 -32.17
N LEU A 374 9.61 -19.19 -31.67
CA LEU A 374 9.43 -19.08 -30.20
C LEU A 374 8.07 -19.63 -29.78
N PRO A 375 8.00 -20.50 -28.77
CA PRO A 375 6.73 -20.87 -28.18
C PRO A 375 6.11 -19.62 -27.57
N VAL A 376 5.08 -19.07 -28.17
CA VAL A 376 4.28 -17.97 -27.65
C VAL A 376 3.48 -18.51 -26.45
N LEU A 377 4.11 -18.58 -25.32
CA LEU A 377 3.41 -18.70 -24.05
C LEU A 377 2.76 -17.34 -23.77
N GLN A 378 1.45 -17.26 -24.01
CA GLN A 378 0.56 -16.15 -23.62
C GLN A 378 0.46 -14.94 -24.57
N GLY A 379 0.94 -14.95 -25.80
CA GLY A 379 0.71 -13.84 -26.74
C GLY A 379 1.40 -12.52 -26.45
N LEU A 380 2.39 -12.50 -25.55
CA LEU A 380 3.19 -11.32 -25.21
C LEU A 380 4.53 -11.33 -25.96
N LEU A 381 4.98 -10.15 -26.36
CA LEU A 381 6.32 -9.94 -26.88
C LEU A 381 7.29 -9.56 -25.77
N ASP A 382 8.50 -10.11 -25.85
CA ASP A 382 9.59 -9.75 -24.95
C ASP A 382 10.35 -8.53 -25.47
N GLY A 383 10.69 -7.61 -24.58
CA GLY A 383 11.56 -6.47 -24.83
C GLY A 383 12.69 -6.42 -23.83
N LYS A 384 13.87 -6.02 -24.29
CA LYS A 384 15.03 -5.76 -23.43
C LYS A 384 15.70 -4.47 -23.87
N THR A 385 16.04 -3.62 -22.88
CA THR A 385 16.70 -2.35 -23.14
C THR A 385 17.51 -1.90 -21.95
N ASP A 386 18.53 -1.10 -22.20
CA ASP A 386 19.31 -0.42 -21.18
C ASP A 386 18.83 1.04 -21.09
N VAL A 387 18.60 1.52 -19.88
CA VAL A 387 18.18 2.89 -19.58
C VAL A 387 19.20 3.51 -18.64
N SER A 388 19.63 4.73 -18.93
CA SER A 388 20.49 5.48 -18.03
C SER A 388 19.71 6.62 -17.35
N ILE A 389 19.70 6.62 -16.02
CA ILE A 389 19.07 7.69 -15.24
C ILE A 389 20.14 8.76 -14.96
N PRO A 390 19.94 10.03 -15.40
CA PRO A 390 20.84 11.10 -15.02
C PRO A 390 20.88 11.30 -13.50
N ALA A 391 22.05 11.25 -12.91
CA ALA A 391 22.23 11.31 -11.46
C ALA A 391 21.59 12.55 -10.79
N LEU A 392 21.58 13.68 -11.48
CA LEU A 392 20.98 14.93 -11.00
C LEU A 392 19.44 14.90 -10.85
N LYS A 393 18.78 13.89 -11.44
CA LYS A 393 17.33 13.71 -11.29
C LYS A 393 16.93 12.91 -10.06
N LEU A 394 17.90 12.29 -9.39
CA LEU A 394 17.67 11.47 -8.20
C LEU A 394 17.68 12.31 -6.93
N GLY A 395 16.67 12.08 -6.09
CA GLY A 395 16.59 12.56 -4.71
C GLY A 395 16.77 11.42 -3.70
N ALA A 396 16.45 11.66 -2.45
CA ALA A 396 16.45 10.62 -1.42
C ALA A 396 15.28 9.62 -1.61
N ILE A 397 14.14 10.12 -2.05
CA ILE A 397 12.94 9.33 -2.38
C ILE A 397 12.65 9.56 -3.86
N ASN A 398 12.53 8.48 -4.61
CA ASN A 398 12.30 8.56 -6.04
C ASN A 398 11.18 7.60 -6.44
N GLN A 399 10.45 7.96 -7.50
CA GLN A 399 9.49 7.11 -8.15
C GLN A 399 9.88 6.92 -9.61
N LEU A 400 10.25 5.70 -9.96
CA LEU A 400 10.45 5.26 -11.33
C LEU A 400 9.12 4.77 -11.89
N ARG A 401 8.71 5.29 -13.05
CA ARG A 401 7.40 5.00 -13.65
C ARG A 401 7.56 4.57 -15.10
N PHE A 402 6.83 3.53 -15.47
CA PHE A 402 6.72 2.97 -16.81
C PHE A 402 5.28 3.15 -17.29
N ASP A 403 5.10 3.84 -18.40
CA ASP A 403 3.81 4.18 -18.98
C ASP A 403 3.70 3.60 -20.39
N PHE A 404 2.86 2.58 -20.56
CA PHE A 404 2.65 1.94 -21.86
C PHE A 404 1.48 2.60 -22.58
N GLN A 405 1.78 3.32 -23.64
CA GLN A 405 0.81 4.04 -24.45
C GLN A 405 0.50 3.24 -25.71
N TYR A 406 -0.70 2.71 -25.79
CA TYR A 406 -1.21 2.01 -26.95
C TYR A 406 -2.04 2.94 -27.83
N MET A 407 -1.64 3.06 -29.09
CA MET A 407 -2.44 3.75 -30.10
C MET A 407 -3.27 2.72 -30.86
N ASN A 408 -4.55 2.70 -30.61
CA ASN A 408 -5.48 1.86 -31.36
C ASN A 408 -5.98 2.67 -32.56
N PRO A 409 -5.62 2.29 -33.81
CA PRO A 409 -6.15 2.97 -34.98
C PRO A 409 -7.65 2.72 -35.04
N MET A 410 -8.38 3.79 -35.20
CA MET A 410 -9.78 3.67 -35.47
C MET A 410 -10.06 3.37 -36.93
N PRO A 411 -10.89 2.37 -37.23
CA PRO A 411 -11.48 2.29 -38.56
C PRO A 411 -12.32 3.56 -38.74
N GLY A 412 -11.88 4.45 -39.63
CA GLY A 412 -12.74 5.50 -40.16
C GLY A 412 -13.87 4.85 -40.91
N GLY A 413 -15.08 4.84 -40.35
CA GLY A 413 -16.26 4.29 -41.02
C GLY A 413 -17.33 5.35 -41.14
N SER A 414 -18.06 5.39 -42.26
CA SER A 414 -19.37 6.02 -42.33
C SER A 414 -20.38 5.24 -41.50
N ALA A 415 -21.49 5.84 -41.09
CA ALA A 415 -22.56 5.18 -40.33
C ALA A 415 -23.05 3.86 -40.97
N GLU A 416 -22.83 3.68 -42.30
CA GLU A 416 -23.20 2.51 -43.06
C GLU A 416 -22.17 1.35 -43.02
N ASN A 417 -20.91 1.65 -42.64
CA ASN A 417 -19.79 0.69 -42.60
C ASN A 417 -19.12 0.61 -41.20
N CYS A 418 -19.93 0.64 -40.19
CA CYS A 418 -19.45 0.56 -38.81
C CYS A 418 -18.96 -0.86 -38.49
N ILE A 419 -17.66 -1.02 -38.37
CA ILE A 419 -17.08 -2.24 -37.84
C ILE A 419 -17.05 -2.09 -36.31
N THR A 420 -17.81 -2.93 -35.62
CA THR A 420 -17.75 -3.01 -34.16
C THR A 420 -16.35 -3.50 -33.76
N PHE A 421 -15.53 -2.62 -33.29
CA PHE A 421 -14.21 -2.96 -32.77
C PHE A 421 -14.38 -3.50 -31.34
N GLN A 422 -14.03 -4.77 -31.13
CA GLN A 422 -13.87 -5.28 -29.76
C GLN A 422 -12.51 -4.78 -29.24
N PRO A 423 -12.48 -3.93 -28.21
CA PRO A 423 -11.24 -3.47 -27.64
C PRO A 423 -10.48 -4.65 -27.03
N VAL A 424 -9.27 -4.90 -27.51
CA VAL A 424 -8.38 -5.92 -26.95
C VAL A 424 -7.75 -5.33 -25.69
N GLN A 425 -7.83 -6.05 -24.59
CA GLN A 425 -7.12 -5.69 -23.37
C GLN A 425 -5.62 -5.92 -23.55
N ASN A 426 -4.84 -4.88 -23.37
CA ASN A 426 -3.39 -4.96 -23.40
C ASN A 426 -2.89 -5.42 -22.03
N HIS A 427 -1.97 -6.35 -22.02
CA HIS A 427 -1.27 -6.81 -20.82
C HIS A 427 0.20 -6.41 -20.92
N VAL A 428 0.72 -5.80 -19.87
CA VAL A 428 2.11 -5.32 -19.78
C VAL A 428 2.73 -5.77 -18.48
N VAL A 429 3.99 -6.15 -18.53
CA VAL A 429 4.76 -6.65 -17.38
C VAL A 429 6.16 -6.07 -17.46
N ILE A 430 6.65 -5.52 -16.37
CA ILE A 430 8.06 -5.25 -16.13
C ILE A 430 8.64 -6.49 -15.44
N GLY A 431 9.70 -7.07 -16.00
CA GLY A 431 10.30 -8.29 -15.45
C GLY A 431 10.92 -8.08 -14.08
N ASP A 432 10.65 -8.98 -13.16
CA ASP A 432 11.26 -9.00 -11.82
C ASP A 432 12.79 -9.05 -11.88
N GLU A 433 13.35 -9.64 -12.93
CA GLU A 433 14.78 -9.76 -13.22
C GLU A 433 15.44 -8.47 -13.73
N SER A 434 14.66 -7.43 -14.04
CA SER A 434 15.21 -6.10 -14.35
C SER A 434 16.06 -5.60 -13.18
N THR A 435 17.17 -4.93 -13.46
CA THR A 435 18.11 -4.52 -12.41
C THR A 435 18.43 -3.03 -12.46
N ILE A 436 18.74 -2.48 -11.30
CA ILE A 436 19.34 -1.15 -11.12
C ILE A 436 20.59 -1.28 -10.29
N ASP A 437 21.67 -0.59 -10.66
CA ASP A 437 22.98 -0.73 -10.02
C ASP A 437 23.53 0.59 -9.47
N PHE A 438 23.61 0.66 -8.14
CA PHE A 438 24.22 1.77 -7.40
C PHE A 438 25.59 1.41 -6.81
N SER A 439 26.13 0.22 -7.07
CA SER A 439 27.37 -0.27 -6.42
C SER A 439 28.63 0.50 -6.81
N LYS A 440 28.57 1.27 -7.89
CA LYS A 440 29.68 2.10 -8.38
C LYS A 440 29.78 3.47 -7.69
N TYR A 441 28.87 3.79 -6.76
CA TYR A 441 28.76 5.12 -6.18
C TYR A 441 29.29 5.14 -4.75
N TYR A 442 29.96 6.23 -4.39
CA TYR A 442 30.55 6.40 -3.06
C TYR A 442 29.54 6.97 -2.07
N HIS A 443 29.76 6.67 -0.80
CA HIS A 443 29.03 7.25 0.32
C HIS A 443 29.85 8.36 0.99
N PHE A 444 29.17 9.46 1.33
CA PHE A 444 29.74 10.48 2.19
C PHE A 444 29.61 10.04 3.65
N LEU A 445 30.69 9.70 4.28
CA LEU A 445 30.71 9.33 5.68
C LEU A 445 30.69 10.56 6.58
N ALA A 446 29.65 11.33 6.70
CA ALA A 446 29.83 12.39 7.69
C ALA A 446 28.62 13.22 8.11
N MET A 447 27.46 13.08 7.57
CA MET A 447 26.33 13.89 8.02
C MET A 447 25.28 13.02 8.70
N PRO A 448 25.00 13.25 10.00
CA PRO A 448 23.84 12.63 10.64
C PRO A 448 22.57 13.12 9.92
N ASP A 449 21.85 12.20 9.32
CA ASP A 449 20.57 12.47 8.68
C ASP A 449 19.46 11.73 9.46
N LEU A 450 18.51 12.48 10.00
CA LEU A 450 17.40 11.88 10.75
C LEU A 450 16.54 10.91 9.92
N ARG A 451 16.57 11.02 8.59
CA ARG A 451 15.90 10.06 7.70
C ARG A 451 16.47 8.65 7.82
N ALA A 452 17.74 8.52 8.24
CA ALA A 452 18.33 7.22 8.51
C ALA A 452 17.56 6.45 9.58
N PHE A 453 17.05 7.14 10.60
CA PHE A 453 16.22 6.51 11.64
C PHE A 453 14.84 6.10 11.11
N ALA A 454 14.21 6.94 10.29
CA ALA A 454 12.92 6.63 9.70
C ALA A 454 12.96 5.44 8.72
N ASN A 455 14.08 5.25 8.04
CA ASN A 455 14.27 4.19 7.04
C ASN A 455 14.98 2.95 7.59
N ALA A 456 15.45 2.98 8.81
CA ALA A 456 16.16 1.84 9.41
C ALA A 456 15.25 0.68 9.86
N GLY A 457 13.94 0.84 9.81
CA GLY A 457 12.92 -0.22 10.01
C GLY A 457 12.86 -0.74 11.43
#